data_b43e419c0d47352033d848ee2fdbf2df
#
_entry.id   b43e419c0d47352033d848ee2fdbf2df
#
_cell.length_a   1.000
_cell.length_b   1.000
_cell.length_c   1.000
_cell.angle_alpha   90.00
_cell.angle_beta   90.00
_cell.angle_gamma   90.00
#
_symmetry.space_group_name_H-M   'P 1'
#
loop_
_entity.id
_entity.type
_entity.pdbx_description
1 polymer ?
#
loop_
_entity_poly.entity_id
_entity_poly.type
_entity_poly.pdbx_seq_one_letter_code
_entity_poly.pdbx_strand_id
1 'polypeptide(L)'
;LRISQVIINFLSNAVKFTHEGEVTVTFRQMLQQNGVADLMIRVHDTGIGMQPEFVNRIFRPFEQESVSISKNYGGTGLGMAISDQLVRLMGGEIVVKSMPGEGSEFTVFLHMPVAEAPEESMEVKAQDTVEDEDENAFAGRRILMAEDNEINALIAVEILQKMGAEVETVENGQLAVEAFAEHPENYYDFILMDVQMPVMSGRDAAMAIRALDRADAKKILIFALSADAFVEDERKSIECGMNAHYAKPVDFNALRRNVGRFLREKERVK
;
A
#
# COMPACT_ATOMS: atom_id res chain seq x y z
N LEU A 1 -10.42 -3.98 1.15
CA LEU A 1 -10.31 -2.65 0.53
C LEU A 1 -10.99 -1.55 1.37
N ARG A 2 -12.26 -1.71 1.81
CA ARG A 2 -12.98 -0.67 2.59
C ARG A 2 -12.39 -0.44 3.98
N ILE A 3 -12.01 -1.50 4.68
CA ILE A 3 -11.35 -1.42 6.00
C ILE A 3 -10.02 -0.67 5.87
N SER A 4 -9.22 -0.96 4.84
CA SER A 4 -7.95 -0.27 4.60
C SER A 4 -8.13 1.23 4.45
N GLN A 5 -9.17 1.68 3.72
CA GLN A 5 -9.50 3.10 3.57
C GLN A 5 -9.80 3.79 4.90
N VAL A 6 -10.55 3.11 5.80
CA VAL A 6 -10.86 3.61 7.15
C VAL A 6 -9.57 3.74 7.98
N ILE A 7 -8.74 2.69 7.98
CA ILE A 7 -7.48 2.67 8.74
C ILE A 7 -6.51 3.74 8.25
N ILE A 8 -6.32 3.86 6.94
CA ILE A 8 -5.43 4.88 6.35
C ILE A 8 -5.91 6.28 6.71
N ASN A 9 -7.22 6.54 6.70
CA ASN A 9 -7.75 7.84 7.10
C ASN A 9 -7.45 8.15 8.57
N PHE A 10 -7.60 7.18 9.48
CA PHE A 10 -7.27 7.38 10.89
C PHE A 10 -5.77 7.56 11.11
N LEU A 11 -4.93 6.75 10.44
CA LEU A 11 -3.48 6.85 10.51
C LEU A 11 -2.98 8.19 9.97
N SER A 12 -3.47 8.63 8.83
CA SER A 12 -3.07 9.92 8.26
C SER A 12 -3.44 11.09 9.18
N ASN A 13 -4.60 11.03 9.86
CA ASN A 13 -4.96 12.01 10.87
C ASN A 13 -4.07 11.92 12.10
N ALA A 14 -3.82 10.72 12.63
CA ALA A 14 -2.95 10.51 13.78
C ALA A 14 -1.52 11.07 13.53
N VAL A 15 -0.90 10.74 12.42
CA VAL A 15 0.43 11.26 12.04
C VAL A 15 0.40 12.78 11.85
N LYS A 16 -0.64 13.31 11.22
CA LYS A 16 -0.81 14.73 10.95
C LYS A 16 -0.93 15.58 12.21
N PHE A 17 -1.57 15.04 13.25
CA PHE A 17 -1.86 15.77 14.48
C PHE A 17 -0.96 15.38 15.66
N THR A 18 0.01 14.50 15.45
CA THR A 18 1.05 14.14 16.42
C THR A 18 2.39 14.65 15.94
N HIS A 19 2.84 15.80 16.51
CA HIS A 19 4.13 16.39 16.16
C HIS A 19 5.30 15.71 16.86
N GLU A 20 5.09 15.33 18.11
CA GLU A 20 6.03 14.60 18.96
C GLU A 20 5.23 13.55 19.73
N GLY A 21 5.77 12.34 19.87
CA GLY A 21 5.10 11.25 20.55
C GLY A 21 4.99 9.99 19.69
N GLU A 22 3.90 9.26 19.85
CA GLU A 22 3.72 7.98 19.16
C GLU A 22 2.32 7.80 18.58
N VAL A 23 2.24 6.95 17.54
CA VAL A 23 0.99 6.45 16.95
C VAL A 23 1.02 4.93 17.02
N THR A 24 0.02 4.34 17.69
CA THR A 24 -0.08 2.91 17.88
C THR A 24 -1.30 2.34 17.17
N VAL A 25 -1.12 1.25 16.42
CA VAL A 25 -2.22 0.49 15.81
C VAL A 25 -2.33 -0.88 16.46
N THR A 26 -3.53 -1.22 16.89
CA THR A 26 -3.82 -2.52 17.51
C THR A 26 -4.91 -3.23 16.72
N PHE A 27 -4.65 -4.48 16.36
CA PHE A 27 -5.64 -5.41 15.80
C PHE A 27 -5.90 -6.52 16.80
N ARG A 28 -7.17 -6.77 17.11
CA ARG A 28 -7.58 -7.89 17.97
C ARG A 28 -8.79 -8.60 17.41
N GLN A 29 -8.70 -9.91 17.34
CA GLN A 29 -9.87 -10.76 17.25
C GLN A 29 -10.42 -10.97 18.66
N MET A 30 -11.65 -10.51 18.91
CA MET A 30 -12.29 -10.54 20.24
C MET A 30 -13.00 -11.85 20.48
N LEU A 31 -13.78 -12.31 19.51
CA LEU A 31 -14.56 -13.53 19.56
C LEU A 31 -14.70 -14.13 18.17
N GLN A 32 -14.81 -15.46 18.08
CA GLN A 32 -15.19 -16.15 16.85
C GLN A 32 -16.23 -17.22 17.19
N GLN A 33 -17.45 -17.05 16.69
CA GLN A 33 -18.54 -18.01 16.88
C GLN A 33 -19.39 -18.10 15.61
N ASN A 34 -19.87 -19.31 15.30
CA ASN A 34 -20.81 -19.56 14.20
C ASN A 34 -20.36 -19.00 12.84
N GLY A 35 -19.05 -19.04 12.55
CA GLY A 35 -18.51 -18.53 11.30
C GLY A 35 -18.44 -16.98 11.21
N VAL A 36 -18.58 -16.28 12.34
CA VAL A 36 -18.40 -14.81 12.45
C VAL A 36 -17.29 -14.52 13.44
N ALA A 37 -16.39 -13.59 13.08
CA ALA A 37 -15.35 -13.07 13.96
C ALA A 37 -15.65 -11.63 14.33
N ASP A 38 -15.54 -11.32 15.61
CA ASP A 38 -15.58 -9.97 16.14
C ASP A 38 -14.16 -9.40 16.12
N LEU A 39 -13.96 -8.36 15.35
CA LEU A 39 -12.67 -7.69 15.17
C LEU A 39 -12.70 -6.31 15.82
N MET A 40 -11.62 -5.98 16.52
CA MET A 40 -11.35 -4.65 17.04
C MET A 40 -10.09 -4.11 16.35
N ILE A 41 -10.21 -2.94 15.76
CA ILE A 41 -9.09 -2.19 15.18
C ILE A 41 -9.00 -0.86 15.90
N ARG A 42 -7.87 -0.56 16.51
CA ARG A 42 -7.65 0.66 17.29
C ARG A 42 -6.48 1.42 16.69
N VAL A 43 -6.67 2.72 16.47
CA VAL A 43 -5.61 3.69 16.17
C VAL A 43 -5.58 4.68 17.32
N HIS A 44 -4.45 4.75 18.01
CA HIS A 44 -4.21 5.65 19.14
C HIS A 44 -3.05 6.56 18.82
N ASP A 45 -3.19 7.84 19.10
CA ASP A 45 -2.14 8.87 18.97
C ASP A 45 -1.99 9.65 20.27
N THR A 46 -0.78 10.18 20.51
CA THR A 46 -0.46 11.06 21.63
C THR A 46 -0.37 12.54 21.17
N GLY A 47 -1.15 12.90 20.15
CA GLY A 47 -1.15 14.22 19.55
C GLY A 47 -1.91 15.29 20.34
N ILE A 48 -2.33 16.34 19.64
CA ILE A 48 -3.01 17.49 20.25
C ILE A 48 -4.37 17.18 20.88
N GLY A 49 -4.98 16.03 20.52
CA GLY A 49 -6.34 15.68 20.95
C GLY A 49 -7.41 16.64 20.41
N MET A 50 -8.64 16.48 20.91
CA MET A 50 -9.83 17.23 20.43
C MET A 50 -10.69 17.67 21.60
N GLN A 51 -11.38 18.81 21.41
CA GLN A 51 -12.38 19.30 22.36
C GLN A 51 -13.60 18.36 22.40
N PRO A 52 -14.21 18.13 23.56
CA PRO A 52 -15.37 17.23 23.69
C PRO A 52 -16.55 17.60 22.78
N GLU A 53 -16.76 18.90 22.55
CA GLU A 53 -17.82 19.41 21.68
C GLU A 53 -17.56 19.04 20.22
N PHE A 54 -16.27 18.93 19.80
CA PHE A 54 -15.89 18.52 18.45
C PHE A 54 -15.96 17.00 18.29
N VAL A 55 -15.57 16.21 19.29
CA VAL A 55 -15.71 14.75 19.28
C VAL A 55 -17.14 14.32 18.94
N ASN A 56 -18.14 15.00 19.48
CA ASN A 56 -19.55 14.73 19.19
C ASN A 56 -19.98 15.05 17.75
N ARG A 57 -19.17 15.79 16.99
CA ARG A 57 -19.49 16.24 15.63
C ARG A 57 -18.51 15.74 14.58
N ILE A 58 -17.44 15.06 14.96
CA ILE A 58 -16.33 14.67 14.08
C ILE A 58 -16.77 13.86 12.85
N PHE A 59 -17.88 13.14 12.95
CA PHE A 59 -18.44 12.36 11.84
C PHE A 59 -19.43 13.13 10.97
N ARG A 60 -19.68 14.42 11.24
CA ARG A 60 -20.50 15.23 10.35
C ARG A 60 -19.68 15.67 9.13
N PRO A 61 -20.24 15.63 7.92
CA PRO A 61 -19.56 16.10 6.73
C PRO A 61 -19.14 17.57 6.86
N PHE A 62 -17.94 17.88 6.36
CA PHE A 62 -17.36 19.24 6.34
C PHE A 62 -17.07 19.87 7.72
N GLU A 63 -17.16 19.10 8.80
CA GLU A 63 -16.81 19.60 10.14
C GLU A 63 -15.29 19.63 10.31
N GLN A 64 -14.83 20.74 10.92
CA GLN A 64 -13.43 20.98 11.29
C GLN A 64 -13.41 21.73 12.61
N GLU A 65 -12.45 21.43 13.50
CA GLU A 65 -12.43 21.98 14.85
C GLU A 65 -12.19 23.49 14.86
N SER A 66 -11.32 24.02 13.98
CA SER A 66 -11.11 25.46 13.84
C SER A 66 -10.55 25.84 12.45
N VAL A 67 -10.77 27.12 12.06
CA VAL A 67 -10.24 27.70 10.82
C VAL A 67 -8.71 27.80 10.83
N SER A 68 -8.08 27.90 11.99
CA SER A 68 -6.63 27.94 12.14
C SER A 68 -6.00 26.56 11.87
N ILE A 69 -6.62 25.48 12.29
CA ILE A 69 -6.20 24.10 11.99
C ILE A 69 -6.35 23.84 10.50
N SER A 70 -7.44 24.30 9.88
CA SER A 70 -7.70 24.17 8.45
C SER A 70 -6.62 24.84 7.58
N LYS A 71 -6.10 26.00 7.97
CA LYS A 71 -5.05 26.72 7.23
C LYS A 71 -3.68 26.03 7.28
N ASN A 72 -3.35 25.40 8.39
CA ASN A 72 -2.02 24.82 8.60
C ASN A 72 -1.93 23.36 8.12
N TYR A 73 -3.05 22.64 8.15
CA TYR A 73 -3.04 21.18 7.94
C TYR A 73 -3.92 20.71 6.78
N GLY A 74 -4.75 21.56 6.20
CA GLY A 74 -5.63 21.21 5.07
C GLY A 74 -6.60 20.07 5.40
N GLY A 75 -7.51 19.80 4.49
CA GLY A 75 -8.45 18.69 4.59
C GLY A 75 -9.86 19.12 4.17
N THR A 76 -10.63 18.19 3.62
CA THR A 76 -12.00 18.47 3.15
C THR A 76 -13.06 18.35 4.25
N GLY A 77 -12.71 17.81 5.43
CA GLY A 77 -13.68 17.45 6.47
C GLY A 77 -14.61 16.29 6.09
N LEU A 78 -14.28 15.54 5.05
CA LEU A 78 -15.09 14.42 4.57
C LEU A 78 -14.58 13.05 5.04
N GLY A 79 -13.29 12.93 5.34
CA GLY A 79 -12.66 11.63 5.64
C GLY A 79 -13.33 10.89 6.79
N MET A 80 -13.59 11.56 7.91
CA MET A 80 -14.22 10.96 9.08
C MET A 80 -15.67 10.55 8.82
N ALA A 81 -16.43 11.38 8.11
CA ALA A 81 -17.82 11.07 7.75
C ALA A 81 -17.89 9.86 6.81
N ILE A 82 -16.97 9.77 5.83
CA ILE A 82 -16.86 8.61 4.93
C ILE A 82 -16.47 7.35 5.71
N SER A 83 -15.52 7.45 6.66
CA SER A 83 -15.10 6.32 7.49
C SER A 83 -16.25 5.78 8.33
N ASP A 84 -17.05 6.63 8.99
CA ASP A 84 -18.23 6.23 9.75
C ASP A 84 -19.26 5.53 8.87
N GLN A 85 -19.54 6.10 7.69
CA GLN A 85 -20.47 5.51 6.75
C GLN A 85 -20.00 4.13 6.24
N LEU A 86 -18.71 3.97 5.94
CA LEU A 86 -18.14 2.69 5.52
C LEU A 86 -18.22 1.63 6.60
N VAL A 87 -17.89 1.99 7.86
CA VAL A 87 -17.96 1.06 8.99
C VAL A 87 -19.40 0.63 9.26
N ARG A 88 -20.37 1.57 9.24
CA ARG A 88 -21.80 1.24 9.36
C ARG A 88 -22.31 0.34 8.25
N LEU A 89 -21.87 0.56 6.99
CA LEU A 89 -22.22 -0.32 5.86
C LEU A 89 -21.66 -1.74 6.01
N MET A 90 -20.57 -1.88 6.78
CA MET A 90 -19.98 -3.19 7.13
C MET A 90 -20.60 -3.79 8.40
N GLY A 91 -21.67 -3.18 8.96
CA GLY A 91 -22.33 -3.65 10.17
C GLY A 91 -21.55 -3.37 11.47
N GLY A 92 -20.57 -2.47 11.41
CA GLY A 92 -19.73 -2.12 12.56
C GLY A 92 -20.06 -0.77 13.17
N GLU A 93 -19.23 -0.37 14.14
CA GLU A 93 -19.28 0.92 14.80
C GLU A 93 -17.89 1.52 15.04
N ILE A 94 -17.83 2.84 15.19
CA ILE A 94 -16.61 3.57 15.56
C ILE A 94 -16.84 4.22 16.91
N VAL A 95 -15.91 3.97 17.84
CA VAL A 95 -15.86 4.65 19.15
C VAL A 95 -14.66 5.58 19.15
N VAL A 96 -14.87 6.84 19.56
CA VAL A 96 -13.81 7.85 19.67
C VAL A 96 -13.65 8.28 21.12
N LYS A 97 -12.39 8.33 21.57
CA LYS A 97 -11.98 8.95 22.83
C LYS A 97 -10.89 9.95 22.51
N SER A 98 -11.00 11.16 23.01
CA SER A 98 -9.98 12.17 22.84
C SER A 98 -10.06 13.22 23.92
N MET A 99 -8.90 13.72 24.34
CA MET A 99 -8.78 14.83 25.28
C MET A 99 -7.70 15.80 24.78
N PRO A 100 -7.94 17.12 24.88
CA PRO A 100 -6.95 18.12 24.48
C PRO A 100 -5.61 17.92 25.21
N GLY A 101 -4.53 17.81 24.42
CA GLY A 101 -3.18 17.60 24.94
C GLY A 101 -2.83 16.16 25.35
N GLU A 102 -3.76 15.21 25.26
CA GLU A 102 -3.54 13.80 25.59
C GLU A 102 -3.60 12.87 24.36
N GLY A 103 -4.07 13.40 23.21
CA GLY A 103 -4.21 12.64 21.98
C GLY A 103 -5.61 12.10 21.71
N SER A 104 -5.70 11.15 20.78
CA SER A 104 -6.97 10.58 20.34
C SER A 104 -6.87 9.06 20.20
N GLU A 105 -7.99 8.38 20.40
CA GLU A 105 -8.16 6.95 20.20
C GLU A 105 -9.42 6.72 19.34
N PHE A 106 -9.23 6.14 18.16
CA PHE A 106 -10.30 5.68 17.27
C PHE A 106 -10.35 4.16 17.29
N THR A 107 -11.47 3.59 17.75
CA THR A 107 -11.65 2.14 17.80
C THR A 107 -12.81 1.73 16.90
N VAL A 108 -12.55 0.85 15.95
CA VAL A 108 -13.53 0.24 15.06
C VAL A 108 -13.86 -1.16 15.56
N PHE A 109 -15.13 -1.45 15.66
CA PHE A 109 -15.64 -2.80 15.91
C PHE A 109 -16.37 -3.30 14.68
N LEU A 110 -16.04 -4.51 14.23
CA LEU A 110 -16.61 -5.15 13.05
C LEU A 110 -17.01 -6.59 13.37
N HIS A 111 -18.16 -7.00 12.84
CA HIS A 111 -18.61 -8.38 12.82
C HIS A 111 -18.41 -8.92 11.40
N MET A 112 -17.37 -9.73 11.20
CA MET A 112 -16.98 -10.20 9.87
C MET A 112 -17.25 -11.70 9.73
N PRO A 113 -17.92 -12.15 8.64
CA PRO A 113 -17.99 -13.56 8.36
C PRO A 113 -16.56 -14.09 8.16
N VAL A 114 -16.26 -15.19 8.83
CA VAL A 114 -15.00 -15.91 8.60
C VAL A 114 -15.13 -16.59 7.25
N ALA A 115 -14.33 -16.17 6.28
CA ALA A 115 -14.24 -16.88 5.03
C ALA A 115 -13.67 -18.28 5.33
N GLU A 116 -14.34 -19.32 4.88
CA GLU A 116 -13.68 -20.61 4.73
C GLU A 116 -12.51 -20.37 3.77
N ALA A 117 -11.30 -20.69 4.20
CA ALA A 117 -10.17 -20.63 3.29
C ALA A 117 -10.55 -21.43 2.05
N PRO A 118 -10.41 -20.88 0.83
CA PRO A 118 -10.65 -21.66 -0.36
C PRO A 118 -9.86 -22.97 -0.22
N GLU A 119 -10.52 -24.11 -0.45
CA GLU A 119 -9.85 -25.43 -0.32
C GLU A 119 -8.58 -25.50 -1.19
N GLU A 120 -8.50 -24.68 -2.23
CA GLU A 120 -7.29 -24.48 -3.04
C GLU A 120 -6.11 -23.83 -2.30
N SER A 121 -6.32 -23.14 -1.16
CA SER A 121 -5.23 -22.59 -0.35
C SER A 121 -4.72 -23.56 0.73
N MET A 122 -5.37 -24.70 0.95
CA MET A 122 -4.91 -25.77 1.83
C MET A 122 -4.40 -27.02 1.09
N GLU A 123 -4.65 -27.13 -0.23
CA GLU A 123 -3.99 -28.11 -1.08
C GLU A 123 -2.79 -27.53 -1.85
N VAL A 124 -1.99 -26.66 -1.25
CA VAL A 124 -0.56 -26.77 -1.51
C VAL A 124 -0.14 -27.99 -0.70
N LYS A 125 -0.32 -29.15 -1.38
CA LYS A 125 0.18 -30.43 -0.96
C LYS A 125 1.55 -30.23 -0.34
N ALA A 126 1.73 -30.76 0.86
CA ALA A 126 3.01 -31.14 1.39
C ALA A 126 3.66 -32.14 0.40
N GLN A 127 4.14 -31.64 -0.72
CA GLN A 127 5.00 -32.28 -1.71
C GLN A 127 5.42 -31.20 -2.71
N ASP A 128 6.24 -30.28 -2.22
CA ASP A 128 7.41 -29.77 -2.94
C ASP A 128 8.18 -28.91 -1.94
N THR A 129 9.33 -29.41 -1.57
CA THR A 129 10.40 -28.72 -0.86
C THR A 129 10.94 -27.57 -1.72
N VAL A 130 10.18 -26.46 -1.79
CA VAL A 130 10.53 -25.21 -2.49
C VAL A 130 10.45 -24.01 -1.53
N GLU A 131 10.46 -24.28 -0.20
CA GLU A 131 10.26 -23.24 0.81
C GLU A 131 11.47 -22.32 1.01
N ASP A 132 12.68 -22.71 0.60
CA ASP A 132 13.91 -21.94 0.84
C ASP A 132 14.36 -21.05 -0.34
N GLU A 133 13.93 -21.32 -1.58
CA GLU A 133 14.42 -20.56 -2.74
C GLU A 133 13.75 -19.19 -2.92
N ASP A 134 12.52 -19.00 -2.46
CA ASP A 134 11.80 -17.73 -2.59
C ASP A 134 12.14 -16.70 -1.50
N GLU A 135 12.71 -17.11 -0.36
CA GLU A 135 13.13 -16.18 0.69
C GLU A 135 14.26 -15.25 0.23
N ASN A 136 15.10 -15.72 -0.67
CA ASN A 136 16.25 -14.97 -1.20
C ASN A 136 16.02 -14.39 -2.61
N ALA A 137 14.77 -14.37 -3.11
CA ALA A 137 14.49 -13.91 -4.48
C ALA A 137 14.95 -12.48 -4.78
N PHE A 138 15.08 -11.62 -3.78
CA PHE A 138 15.53 -10.24 -3.91
C PHE A 138 17.00 -10.03 -3.50
N ALA A 139 17.67 -11.04 -2.97
CA ALA A 139 19.05 -10.90 -2.53
C ALA A 139 19.99 -10.54 -3.69
N GLY A 140 20.67 -9.40 -3.57
CA GLY A 140 21.59 -8.88 -4.60
C GLY A 140 20.93 -8.39 -5.88
N ARG A 141 19.58 -8.30 -5.94
CA ARG A 141 18.87 -7.76 -7.10
C ARG A 141 18.83 -6.24 -7.08
N ARG A 142 19.00 -5.63 -8.23
CA ARG A 142 18.87 -4.17 -8.42
C ARG A 142 17.49 -3.84 -8.95
N ILE A 143 16.79 -3.02 -8.19
CA ILE A 143 15.42 -2.63 -8.44
C ILE A 143 15.37 -1.13 -8.73
N LEU A 144 14.78 -0.75 -9.86
CA LEU A 144 14.37 0.63 -10.08
C LEU A 144 12.94 0.80 -9.57
N MET A 145 12.72 1.75 -8.67
CA MET A 145 11.39 2.04 -8.12
C MET A 145 10.97 3.46 -8.45
N ALA A 146 9.83 3.60 -9.14
CA ALA A 146 9.20 4.88 -9.40
C ALA A 146 7.98 5.05 -8.48
N GLU A 147 8.03 6.06 -7.62
CA GLU A 147 7.00 6.39 -6.61
C GLU A 147 7.09 7.89 -6.30
N ASP A 148 5.99 8.62 -6.46
CA ASP A 148 5.95 10.07 -6.27
C ASP A 148 5.79 10.50 -4.79
N ASN A 149 5.39 9.58 -3.93
CA ASN A 149 5.25 9.83 -2.51
C ASN A 149 6.50 9.38 -1.75
N GLU A 150 7.26 10.33 -1.21
CA GLU A 150 8.52 10.08 -0.47
C GLU A 150 8.36 9.08 0.68
N ILE A 151 7.23 9.13 1.41
CA ILE A 151 6.98 8.23 2.55
C ILE A 151 6.76 6.81 2.06
N ASN A 152 5.98 6.63 0.98
CA ASN A 152 5.76 5.32 0.38
C ASN A 152 7.06 4.74 -0.15
N ALA A 153 7.86 5.57 -0.85
CA ALA A 153 9.17 5.19 -1.35
C ALA A 153 10.09 4.74 -0.22
N LEU A 154 10.20 5.52 0.87
CA LEU A 154 11.03 5.21 2.02
C LEU A 154 10.65 3.87 2.67
N ILE A 155 9.36 3.65 2.90
CA ILE A 155 8.85 2.40 3.50
C ILE A 155 9.18 1.20 2.59
N ALA A 156 8.91 1.33 1.30
CA ALA A 156 9.16 0.27 0.33
C ALA A 156 10.66 -0.06 0.23
N VAL A 157 11.52 0.96 0.16
CA VAL A 157 12.99 0.81 0.13
C VAL A 157 13.46 0.06 1.37
N GLU A 158 13.02 0.45 2.57
CA GLU A 158 13.44 -0.21 3.80
C GLU A 158 13.06 -1.70 3.82
N ILE A 159 11.84 -2.03 3.35
CA ILE A 159 11.37 -3.41 3.29
C ILE A 159 12.18 -4.21 2.24
N LEU A 160 12.37 -3.67 1.04
CA LEU A 160 13.09 -4.32 -0.03
C LEU A 160 14.58 -4.53 0.30
N GLN A 161 15.22 -3.54 0.96
CA GLN A 161 16.59 -3.65 1.45
C GLN A 161 16.74 -4.71 2.54
N LYS A 162 15.76 -4.82 3.46
CA LYS A 162 15.72 -5.93 4.43
C LYS A 162 15.58 -7.31 3.78
N MET A 163 15.00 -7.37 2.57
CA MET A 163 14.94 -8.57 1.73
C MET A 163 16.20 -8.76 0.87
N GLY A 164 17.21 -7.92 1.04
CA GLY A 164 18.51 -8.04 0.38
C GLY A 164 18.63 -7.36 -0.97
N ALA A 165 17.66 -6.56 -1.40
CA ALA A 165 17.69 -5.82 -2.66
C ALA A 165 18.52 -4.52 -2.57
N GLU A 166 19.08 -4.10 -3.72
CA GLU A 166 19.56 -2.75 -3.96
C GLU A 166 18.47 -1.97 -4.69
N VAL A 167 18.02 -0.84 -4.13
CA VAL A 167 16.89 -0.08 -4.67
C VAL A 167 17.33 1.32 -5.04
N GLU A 168 17.09 1.70 -6.28
CA GLU A 168 17.18 3.08 -6.76
C GLU A 168 15.78 3.64 -6.92
N THR A 169 15.51 4.83 -6.39
CA THR A 169 14.18 5.47 -6.41
C THR A 169 14.16 6.71 -7.26
N VAL A 170 13.05 6.92 -7.97
CA VAL A 170 12.75 8.10 -8.76
C VAL A 170 11.32 8.55 -8.52
N GLU A 171 11.05 9.86 -8.68
CA GLU A 171 9.78 10.48 -8.27
C GLU A 171 8.69 10.48 -9.34
N ASN A 172 8.98 10.07 -10.58
CA ASN A 172 8.01 10.07 -11.67
C ASN A 172 8.44 9.15 -12.82
N GLY A 173 7.52 8.91 -13.75
CA GLY A 173 7.76 8.03 -14.89
C GLY A 173 8.84 8.53 -15.85
N GLN A 174 8.99 9.84 -16.03
CA GLN A 174 10.02 10.41 -16.92
C GLN A 174 11.42 10.08 -16.39
N LEU A 175 11.66 10.31 -15.09
CA LEU A 175 12.92 9.95 -14.45
C LEU A 175 13.18 8.44 -14.45
N ALA A 176 12.12 7.60 -14.39
CA ALA A 176 12.29 6.16 -14.52
C ALA A 176 12.79 5.74 -15.91
N VAL A 177 12.29 6.37 -16.97
CA VAL A 177 12.78 6.14 -18.34
C VAL A 177 14.23 6.60 -18.49
N GLU A 178 14.56 7.77 -17.96
CA GLU A 178 15.91 8.34 -17.99
C GLU A 178 16.90 7.46 -17.23
N ALA A 179 16.60 7.10 -15.98
CA ALA A 179 17.44 6.21 -15.17
C ALA A 179 17.67 4.86 -15.86
N PHE A 180 16.60 4.27 -16.43
CA PHE A 180 16.75 3.01 -17.18
C PHE A 180 17.62 3.17 -18.43
N ALA A 181 17.54 4.30 -19.13
CA ALA A 181 18.30 4.57 -20.35
C ALA A 181 19.78 4.88 -20.08
N GLU A 182 20.09 5.55 -18.96
CA GLU A 182 21.45 5.98 -18.60
C GLU A 182 22.32 4.83 -18.09
N HIS A 183 21.73 3.81 -17.48
CA HIS A 183 22.48 2.66 -16.99
C HIS A 183 22.79 1.63 -18.11
N PRO A 184 23.84 0.82 -17.96
CA PRO A 184 24.15 -0.26 -18.91
C PRO A 184 23.00 -1.26 -19.06
N GLU A 185 22.96 -1.98 -20.19
CA GLU A 185 21.98 -3.06 -20.38
C GLU A 185 22.06 -4.11 -19.27
N ASN A 186 20.89 -4.55 -18.82
CA ASN A 186 20.70 -5.51 -17.71
C ASN A 186 21.23 -5.00 -16.35
N TYR A 187 21.33 -3.69 -16.16
CA TYR A 187 21.70 -3.12 -14.86
C TYR A 187 20.63 -3.39 -13.80
N TYR A 188 19.35 -3.20 -14.13
CA TYR A 188 18.23 -3.53 -13.26
C TYR A 188 17.69 -4.94 -13.54
N ASP A 189 17.32 -5.65 -12.51
CA ASP A 189 16.66 -6.96 -12.62
C ASP A 189 15.17 -6.80 -12.92
N PHE A 190 14.53 -5.82 -12.29
CA PHE A 190 13.14 -5.45 -12.53
C PHE A 190 12.83 -4.01 -12.07
N ILE A 191 11.65 -3.54 -12.46
CA ILE A 191 11.13 -2.19 -12.15
C ILE A 191 9.83 -2.32 -11.36
N LEU A 192 9.70 -1.60 -10.25
CA LEU A 192 8.45 -1.32 -9.54
C LEU A 192 7.97 0.07 -9.95
N MET A 193 6.78 0.16 -10.53
CA MET A 193 6.28 1.36 -11.18
C MET A 193 4.92 1.76 -10.62
N ASP A 194 4.83 2.86 -9.90
CA ASP A 194 3.53 3.44 -9.59
C ASP A 194 2.81 3.82 -10.89
N VAL A 195 1.53 3.49 -10.96
CA VAL A 195 0.71 3.79 -12.14
C VAL A 195 0.38 5.28 -12.21
N GLN A 196 0.10 5.90 -11.06
CA GLN A 196 -0.36 7.29 -10.97
C GLN A 196 0.74 8.19 -10.42
N MET A 197 1.48 8.84 -11.31
CA MET A 197 2.54 9.79 -10.95
C MET A 197 2.40 11.09 -11.75
N PRO A 198 2.91 12.23 -11.22
CA PRO A 198 2.99 13.48 -11.95
C PRO A 198 3.98 13.39 -13.11
N VAL A 199 3.95 14.37 -14.01
CA VAL A 199 4.84 14.53 -15.19
C VAL A 199 4.61 13.44 -16.23
N MET A 200 4.84 12.16 -15.88
CA MET A 200 4.61 11.00 -16.74
C MET A 200 4.04 9.86 -15.90
N SER A 201 2.90 9.30 -16.32
CA SER A 201 2.30 8.15 -15.65
C SER A 201 3.17 6.90 -15.80
N GLY A 202 3.02 5.93 -14.86
CA GLY A 202 3.77 4.69 -14.97
C GLY A 202 3.45 3.87 -16.21
N ARG A 203 2.22 3.98 -16.75
CA ARG A 203 1.84 3.32 -18.00
C ARG A 203 2.57 3.91 -19.19
N ASP A 204 2.64 5.24 -19.27
CA ASP A 204 3.39 5.92 -20.32
C ASP A 204 4.89 5.62 -20.21
N ALA A 205 5.43 5.60 -18.99
CA ALA A 205 6.81 5.21 -18.73
C ALA A 205 7.12 3.77 -19.18
N ALA A 206 6.23 2.82 -18.89
CA ALA A 206 6.39 1.44 -19.34
C ALA A 206 6.42 1.36 -20.87
N MET A 207 5.50 2.03 -21.57
CA MET A 207 5.49 2.09 -23.02
C MET A 207 6.79 2.73 -23.58
N ALA A 208 7.24 3.82 -22.96
CA ALA A 208 8.47 4.50 -23.35
C ALA A 208 9.69 3.59 -23.15
N ILE A 209 9.81 2.89 -22.01
CA ILE A 209 10.88 1.91 -21.77
C ILE A 209 10.85 0.81 -22.84
N ARG A 210 9.66 0.24 -23.15
CA ARG A 210 9.51 -0.80 -24.18
C ARG A 210 9.89 -0.34 -25.59
N ALA A 211 9.80 0.96 -25.87
CA ALA A 211 10.13 1.57 -27.15
C ALA A 211 11.63 1.91 -27.30
N LEU A 212 12.44 1.85 -26.23
CA LEU A 212 13.87 2.11 -26.31
C LEU A 212 14.57 1.08 -27.21
N ASP A 213 15.54 1.56 -28.00
CA ASP A 213 16.40 0.71 -28.85
C ASP A 213 17.51 0.05 -28.01
N ARG A 214 17.09 -0.88 -27.14
CA ARG A 214 17.96 -1.65 -26.24
C ARG A 214 17.47 -3.10 -26.17
N ALA A 215 18.41 -4.02 -26.07
CA ALA A 215 18.08 -5.46 -26.05
C ALA A 215 17.30 -5.87 -24.79
N ASP A 216 17.55 -5.22 -23.66
CA ASP A 216 16.88 -5.48 -22.37
C ASP A 216 15.54 -4.76 -22.21
N ALA A 217 15.26 -3.68 -22.95
CA ALA A 217 14.04 -2.89 -22.84
C ALA A 217 12.76 -3.71 -23.05
N LYS A 218 12.80 -4.71 -23.94
CA LYS A 218 11.67 -5.61 -24.20
C LYS A 218 11.54 -6.74 -23.17
N LYS A 219 12.61 -6.98 -22.39
CA LYS A 219 12.72 -8.16 -21.48
C LYS A 219 12.71 -7.78 -20.01
N ILE A 220 12.97 -6.52 -19.67
CA ILE A 220 12.94 -6.07 -18.28
C ILE A 220 11.55 -6.29 -17.70
N LEU A 221 11.47 -6.85 -16.51
CA LEU A 221 10.20 -7.05 -15.81
C LEU A 221 9.75 -5.71 -15.22
N ILE A 222 8.50 -5.32 -15.48
CA ILE A 222 7.89 -4.10 -14.95
C ILE A 222 6.62 -4.50 -14.23
N PHE A 223 6.55 -4.17 -12.94
CA PHE A 223 5.43 -4.47 -12.08
C PHE A 223 4.71 -3.18 -11.69
N ALA A 224 3.42 -3.09 -12.05
CA ALA A 224 2.59 -1.96 -11.70
C ALA A 224 2.23 -1.96 -10.20
N LEU A 225 2.32 -0.80 -9.55
CA LEU A 225 1.78 -0.54 -8.24
C LEU A 225 0.64 0.48 -8.38
N SER A 226 -0.56 0.19 -7.85
CA SER A 226 -1.72 1.07 -8.04
C SER A 226 -2.61 1.12 -6.81
N ALA A 227 -3.22 2.28 -6.56
CA ALA A 227 -4.25 2.41 -5.53
C ALA A 227 -5.53 1.63 -5.88
N ASP A 228 -5.77 1.37 -7.16
CA ASP A 228 -6.97 0.70 -7.66
C ASP A 228 -6.69 -0.76 -8.01
N ALA A 229 -7.49 -1.67 -7.46
CA ALA A 229 -7.41 -3.12 -7.70
C ALA A 229 -8.48 -3.62 -8.69
N PHE A 230 -8.93 -2.76 -9.64
CA PHE A 230 -9.93 -3.16 -10.60
C PHE A 230 -9.32 -3.97 -11.76
N VAL A 231 -10.05 -4.99 -12.20
CA VAL A 231 -9.64 -5.86 -13.33
C VAL A 231 -9.34 -5.05 -14.61
N GLU A 232 -10.05 -3.93 -14.83
CA GLU A 232 -9.77 -3.03 -15.95
C GLU A 232 -8.41 -2.35 -15.85
N ASP A 233 -7.94 -1.98 -14.66
CA ASP A 233 -6.66 -1.32 -14.46
C ASP A 233 -5.49 -2.29 -14.60
N GLU A 234 -5.67 -3.53 -14.15
CA GLU A 234 -4.74 -4.62 -14.42
C GLU A 234 -4.57 -4.85 -15.92
N ARG A 235 -5.69 -5.00 -16.66
CA ARG A 235 -5.67 -5.20 -18.12
C ARG A 235 -4.93 -4.07 -18.83
N LYS A 236 -5.23 -2.80 -18.49
CA LYS A 236 -4.55 -1.63 -19.08
C LYS A 236 -3.04 -1.64 -18.79
N SER A 237 -2.62 -2.03 -17.60
CA SER A 237 -1.20 -2.13 -17.25
C SER A 237 -0.48 -3.18 -18.09
N ILE A 238 -1.10 -4.35 -18.28
CA ILE A 238 -0.54 -5.41 -19.14
C ILE A 238 -0.48 -4.97 -20.62
N GLU A 239 -1.53 -4.32 -21.12
CA GLU A 239 -1.57 -3.76 -22.48
C GLU A 239 -0.46 -2.73 -22.75
N CYS A 240 -0.04 -1.98 -21.69
CA CYS A 240 1.09 -1.05 -21.76
C CYS A 240 2.47 -1.73 -21.64
N GLY A 241 2.52 -3.07 -21.58
CA GLY A 241 3.77 -3.83 -21.54
C GLY A 241 4.32 -4.09 -20.13
N MET A 242 3.52 -3.90 -19.07
CA MET A 242 3.86 -4.34 -17.73
C MET A 242 3.60 -5.85 -17.56
N ASN A 243 4.28 -6.51 -16.61
CA ASN A 243 4.27 -7.96 -16.45
C ASN A 243 3.24 -8.43 -15.41
N ALA A 244 2.94 -7.62 -14.40
CA ALA A 244 1.89 -7.86 -13.43
C ALA A 244 1.46 -6.56 -12.76
N HIS A 245 0.34 -6.61 -12.02
CA HIS A 245 -0.26 -5.48 -11.35
C HIS A 245 -0.51 -5.82 -9.88
N TYR A 246 -0.12 -4.90 -8.98
CA TYR A 246 -0.25 -5.06 -7.53
C TYR A 246 -1.00 -3.86 -6.95
N ALA A 247 -1.98 -4.15 -6.12
CA ALA A 247 -2.71 -3.12 -5.39
C ALA A 247 -1.88 -2.59 -4.20
N LYS A 248 -1.92 -1.28 -3.97
CA LYS A 248 -1.43 -0.65 -2.74
C LYS A 248 -2.49 -0.79 -1.62
N PRO A 249 -2.11 -1.06 -0.37
CA PRO A 249 -0.73 -1.26 0.11
C PRO A 249 -0.14 -2.58 -0.38
N VAL A 250 1.12 -2.54 -0.81
CA VAL A 250 1.80 -3.69 -1.41
C VAL A 250 2.09 -4.77 -0.37
N ASP A 251 1.63 -5.99 -0.62
CA ASP A 251 2.12 -7.17 0.11
C ASP A 251 3.48 -7.59 -0.48
N PHE A 252 4.56 -7.15 0.15
CA PHE A 252 5.92 -7.41 -0.31
C PHE A 252 6.29 -8.90 -0.26
N ASN A 253 5.66 -9.72 0.60
CA ASN A 253 5.88 -11.16 0.61
C ASN A 253 5.23 -11.83 -0.61
N ALA A 254 4.00 -11.44 -0.95
CA ALA A 254 3.34 -11.89 -2.17
C ALA A 254 4.09 -11.41 -3.42
N LEU A 255 4.54 -10.14 -3.42
CA LEU A 255 5.37 -9.58 -4.49
C LEU A 255 6.64 -10.42 -4.68
N ARG A 256 7.38 -10.72 -3.61
CA ARG A 256 8.62 -11.52 -3.64
C ARG A 256 8.41 -12.90 -4.26
N ARG A 257 7.38 -13.63 -3.83
CA ARG A 257 7.05 -14.96 -4.38
C ARG A 257 6.75 -14.88 -5.88
N ASN A 258 5.92 -13.94 -6.28
CA ASN A 258 5.51 -13.78 -7.68
C ASN A 258 6.69 -13.34 -8.57
N VAL A 259 7.44 -12.32 -8.14
CA VAL A 259 8.64 -11.85 -8.87
C VAL A 259 9.68 -12.95 -8.96
N GLY A 260 9.91 -13.70 -7.89
CA GLY A 260 10.81 -14.87 -7.89
C GLY A 260 10.45 -15.87 -8.98
N ARG A 261 9.14 -16.15 -9.19
CA ARG A 261 8.69 -17.00 -10.30
C ARG A 261 9.03 -16.41 -11.67
N PHE A 262 8.74 -15.12 -11.91
CA PHE A 262 9.07 -14.46 -13.17
C PHE A 262 10.58 -14.46 -13.45
N LEU A 263 11.41 -14.23 -12.43
CA LEU A 263 12.88 -14.24 -12.58
C LEU A 263 13.39 -15.61 -12.97
N ARG A 264 12.90 -16.68 -12.34
CA ARG A 264 13.25 -18.07 -12.70
C ARG A 264 12.83 -18.46 -14.11
N GLU A 265 11.63 -18.05 -14.54
CA GLU A 265 11.16 -18.26 -15.91
C GLU A 265 12.07 -17.55 -16.93
N LYS A 266 12.50 -16.31 -16.62
CA LYS A 266 13.44 -15.55 -17.45
C LYS A 266 14.83 -16.20 -17.57
N GLU A 267 15.30 -16.82 -16.48
CA GLU A 267 16.60 -17.51 -16.44
C GLU A 267 16.60 -18.87 -17.20
N ARG A 268 15.44 -19.55 -17.25
CA ARG A 268 15.28 -20.81 -18.00
C ARG A 268 15.23 -20.66 -19.52
N VAL A 269 15.00 -19.44 -20.02
CA VAL A 269 14.88 -19.11 -21.45
C VAL A 269 16.20 -18.58 -22.02
N LYS A 270 17.24 -18.43 -21.18
CA LYS A 270 18.63 -18.13 -21.61
C LYS A 270 19.39 -19.42 -21.88
#